data_cbf571bd437c6ed36bb6bbcb68933ffe
#
_entry.id   cbf571bd437c6ed36bb6bbcb68933ffe
#
_cell.length_a   1.000
_cell.length_b   1.000
_cell.length_c   1.000
_cell.angle_alpha   90.00
_cell.angle_beta   90.00
_cell.angle_gamma   90.00
#
_symmetry.space_group_name_H-M   'P 1'
#
loop_
_entity.id
_entity.type
_entity.pdbx_description
1 polymer ?
#
loop_
_entity_poly.entity_id
_entity_poly.type
_entity_poly.pdbx_seq_one_letter_code
_entity_poly.pdbx_strand_id
1 'polypeptide(L)'
;MFVRNDVLVDARVLKEAGSLTAAGHDVTIVGISRPGMSAAVEREERDGFAIVRVPLPGWRRWWRWLRAPSRLWSIIRRRSGAPGARMDGLDWLAMWRFGNLGWARAAAREAGPSDVYHGHDLTGLPAAVFARQMHNPAARLVYDSHELFIDSGATVGRPRWAVAWLARKERQWAATADALVTVSWGYANHLEPRLGIERVVVVHNCPPRALADTPRSDLVRDAAGIPAGAPIVLYHGGLRAGRGVRELALAMLEPGLERAHLGFLGFGPLKAEVEALAADERFGGRIHFLPPVAPLDVVRWVASVDVAAMAIQPHNYSYELSTPNKMFEAFAAGVPVAGSDFPGFRGIVAENPEGSLGELFDPVSPASIGAAIRRILELPADEHAALVARCRAAARDRWNWETEVARLIELYRDLEA
;
A
#
# COMPACT_ATOMS: atom_id res chain seq x y z
N MET A 1 -6.29 9.96 15.63
CA MET A 1 -5.79 8.92 14.71
C MET A 1 -4.32 8.69 14.97
N PHE A 2 -3.82 7.45 14.92
CA PHE A 2 -2.41 7.12 15.20
C PHE A 2 -1.78 6.38 14.05
N VAL A 3 -0.70 6.89 13.50
CA VAL A 3 0.02 6.26 12.41
C VAL A 3 1.54 6.35 12.65
N ARG A 4 2.28 5.26 12.39
CA ARG A 4 3.72 5.25 12.65
C ARG A 4 4.54 5.65 11.42
N ASN A 5 4.15 6.73 10.79
CA ASN A 5 4.92 7.43 9.75
C ASN A 5 4.86 8.95 10.01
N ASP A 6 5.50 9.75 9.18
CA ASP A 6 5.59 11.20 9.34
C ASP A 6 4.40 11.99 8.78
N VAL A 7 3.38 11.29 8.28
CA VAL A 7 2.10 11.84 7.75
C VAL A 7 2.28 12.77 6.53
N LEU A 8 3.46 12.85 5.92
CA LEU A 8 3.68 13.78 4.80
C LEU A 8 3.10 13.32 3.47
N VAL A 9 3.16 11.99 3.24
CA VAL A 9 2.77 11.37 1.97
C VAL A 9 1.82 10.18 2.13
N ASP A 10 1.27 9.98 3.32
CA ASP A 10 0.29 8.93 3.57
C ASP A 10 -1.09 9.34 3.04
N ALA A 11 -1.31 9.10 1.75
CA ALA A 11 -2.51 9.52 1.06
C ALA A 11 -3.80 8.97 1.70
N ARG A 12 -3.78 7.74 2.29
CA ARG A 12 -4.95 7.16 2.93
C ARG A 12 -5.30 7.89 4.22
N VAL A 13 -4.35 7.98 5.15
CA VAL A 13 -4.58 8.63 6.45
C VAL A 13 -5.00 10.09 6.27
N LEU A 14 -4.38 10.80 5.33
CA LEU A 14 -4.73 12.20 5.02
C LEU A 14 -6.14 12.33 4.43
N LYS A 15 -6.55 11.42 3.52
CA LYS A 15 -7.90 11.41 2.95
C LYS A 15 -8.95 11.08 4.00
N GLU A 16 -8.70 10.11 4.87
CA GLU A 16 -9.61 9.75 5.96
C GLU A 16 -9.78 10.91 6.93
N ALA A 17 -8.69 11.52 7.38
CA ALA A 17 -8.73 12.67 8.28
C ALA A 17 -9.51 13.85 7.68
N GLY A 18 -9.19 14.23 6.43
CA GLY A 18 -9.92 15.30 5.75
C GLY A 18 -11.41 15.01 5.55
N SER A 19 -11.75 13.75 5.26
CA SER A 19 -13.16 13.35 5.09
C SER A 19 -13.93 13.32 6.40
N LEU A 20 -13.31 12.87 7.50
CA LEU A 20 -13.93 12.93 8.83
C LEU A 20 -14.08 14.38 9.31
N THR A 21 -13.08 15.23 9.05
CA THR A 21 -13.17 16.67 9.33
C THR A 21 -14.31 17.33 8.54
N ALA A 22 -14.45 17.00 7.26
CA ALA A 22 -15.55 17.48 6.43
C ALA A 22 -16.93 16.96 6.90
N ALA A 23 -16.96 15.80 7.58
CA ALA A 23 -18.17 15.25 8.20
C ALA A 23 -18.49 15.87 9.58
N GLY A 24 -17.65 16.79 10.09
CA GLY A 24 -17.88 17.53 11.34
C GLY A 24 -17.11 17.04 12.55
N HIS A 25 -16.19 16.05 12.39
CA HIS A 25 -15.35 15.58 13.49
C HIS A 25 -14.13 16.48 13.67
N ASP A 26 -13.71 16.68 14.93
CA ASP A 26 -12.41 17.28 15.26
C ASP A 26 -11.32 16.20 15.21
N VAL A 27 -10.41 16.28 14.23
CA VAL A 27 -9.44 15.22 13.92
C VAL A 27 -8.03 15.66 14.25
N THR A 28 -7.36 14.84 15.07
CA THR A 28 -5.91 14.95 15.31
C THR A 28 -5.21 13.68 14.86
N ILE A 29 -4.22 13.79 13.97
CA ILE A 29 -3.34 12.70 13.59
C ILE A 29 -2.06 12.76 14.43
N VAL A 30 -1.73 11.67 15.12
CA VAL A 30 -0.47 11.54 15.86
C VAL A 30 0.46 10.62 15.08
N GLY A 31 1.51 11.22 14.50
CA GLY A 31 2.54 10.56 13.69
C GLY A 31 3.91 10.51 14.40
N ILE A 32 4.92 10.07 13.67
CA ILE A 32 6.31 9.98 14.15
C ILE A 32 7.17 11.07 13.51
N SER A 33 8.02 11.75 14.29
CA SER A 33 9.02 12.67 13.76
C SER A 33 10.07 11.95 12.93
N ARG A 34 10.53 12.57 11.84
CA ARG A 34 11.62 12.01 11.00
C ARG A 34 12.95 11.96 11.76
N PRO A 35 13.82 10.98 11.44
CA PRO A 35 15.21 11.04 11.87
C PRO A 35 15.89 12.29 11.30
N GLY A 36 16.42 13.15 12.18
CA GLY A 36 17.06 14.42 11.79
C GLY A 36 16.20 15.69 11.98
N MET A 37 14.90 15.54 12.22
CA MET A 37 14.02 16.62 12.68
C MET A 37 14.16 16.84 14.19
N SER A 38 13.52 17.89 14.72
CA SER A 38 13.55 18.28 16.12
C SER A 38 13.35 17.08 17.07
N ALA A 39 14.06 17.09 18.20
CA ALA A 39 13.80 16.18 19.32
C ALA A 39 12.53 16.55 20.09
N ALA A 40 11.87 17.65 19.74
CA ALA A 40 10.63 18.13 20.31
C ALA A 40 9.41 17.60 19.52
N VAL A 41 8.25 17.65 20.17
CA VAL A 41 6.96 17.40 19.51
C VAL A 41 6.65 18.58 18.57
N GLU A 42 6.30 18.25 17.32
CA GLU A 42 5.91 19.23 16.30
C GLU A 42 4.41 19.19 16.11
N ARG A 43 3.78 20.36 15.93
CA ARG A 43 2.34 20.51 15.67
C ARG A 43 2.14 21.31 14.39
N GLU A 44 1.25 20.84 13.55
CA GLU A 44 0.90 21.41 12.25
C GLU A 44 -0.61 21.36 12.10
N GLU A 45 -1.21 22.46 11.61
CA GLU A 45 -2.60 22.47 11.14
C GLU A 45 -2.59 22.30 9.61
N ARG A 46 -3.44 21.40 9.13
CA ARG A 46 -3.52 21.09 7.71
C ARG A 46 -4.95 20.70 7.33
N ASP A 47 -5.52 21.38 6.35
CA ASP A 47 -6.84 21.05 5.78
C ASP A 47 -7.97 20.89 6.83
N GLY A 48 -7.88 21.67 7.94
CA GLY A 48 -8.86 21.66 9.03
C GLY A 48 -8.66 20.57 10.08
N PHE A 49 -7.58 19.81 10.05
CA PHE A 49 -7.20 18.85 11.09
C PHE A 49 -5.78 19.09 11.61
N ALA A 50 -5.51 18.66 12.83
CA ALA A 50 -4.21 18.79 13.45
C ALA A 50 -3.30 17.58 13.17
N ILE A 51 -1.99 17.81 12.96
CA ILE A 51 -0.96 16.78 12.90
C ILE A 51 0.05 17.01 14.02
N VAL A 52 0.25 15.99 14.86
CA VAL A 52 1.19 15.99 15.97
C VAL A 52 2.28 14.96 15.69
N ARG A 53 3.52 15.39 15.50
CA ARG A 53 4.65 14.46 15.28
C ARG A 53 5.45 14.28 16.55
N VAL A 54 5.49 13.03 17.00
CA VAL A 54 6.12 12.64 18.26
C VAL A 54 7.47 11.98 17.99
N PRO A 55 8.58 12.48 18.55
CA PRO A 55 9.88 11.88 18.35
C PRO A 55 9.98 10.49 18.97
N LEU A 56 10.83 9.64 18.39
CA LEU A 56 11.20 8.38 19.04
C LEU A 56 11.91 8.67 20.37
N PRO A 57 11.54 7.99 21.46
CA PRO A 57 12.21 8.14 22.74
C PRO A 57 13.74 7.99 22.62
N GLY A 58 14.50 8.84 23.30
CA GLY A 58 15.95 9.04 23.12
C GLY A 58 16.85 7.84 23.44
N TRP A 59 16.28 6.69 23.91
CA TRP A 59 17.01 5.44 24.18
C TRP A 59 17.71 4.85 22.93
N ARG A 60 17.41 5.34 21.67
CA ARG A 60 18.16 4.98 20.45
C ARG A 60 19.66 5.31 20.55
N ARG A 61 20.06 6.33 21.35
CA ARG A 61 21.49 6.58 21.65
C ARG A 61 22.10 5.42 22.42
N TRP A 62 21.41 4.91 23.45
CA TRP A 62 21.85 3.76 24.25
C TRP A 62 21.85 2.45 23.46
N TRP A 63 20.84 2.22 22.61
CA TRP A 63 20.76 1.02 21.75
C TRP A 63 21.87 0.94 20.71
N ARG A 64 22.37 2.08 20.19
CA ARG A 64 23.55 2.09 19.31
C ARG A 64 24.80 1.55 20.02
N TRP A 65 24.94 1.80 21.30
CA TRP A 65 26.04 1.26 22.13
C TRP A 65 25.86 -0.23 22.43
N LEU A 66 24.65 -0.67 22.69
CA LEU A 66 24.33 -2.10 22.90
C LEU A 66 24.44 -2.93 21.60
N ARG A 67 24.27 -2.32 20.44
CA ARG A 67 24.48 -2.94 19.10
C ARG A 67 25.96 -3.01 18.67
N ALA A 68 26.87 -2.31 19.31
CA ALA A 68 28.30 -2.38 18.99
C ALA A 68 28.83 -3.82 19.07
N PRO A 69 28.51 -4.61 20.10
CA PRO A 69 28.88 -6.04 20.16
C PRO A 69 28.21 -6.87 19.05
N SER A 70 26.91 -6.62 18.75
CA SER A 70 26.18 -7.40 17.73
C SER A 70 26.68 -7.14 16.31
N ARG A 71 27.16 -5.92 16.01
CA ARG A 71 27.83 -5.61 14.74
C ARG A 71 29.18 -6.32 14.62
N LEU A 72 29.97 -6.38 15.70
CA LEU A 72 31.22 -7.12 15.72
C LEU A 72 30.97 -8.62 15.50
N TRP A 73 29.95 -9.18 16.16
CA TRP A 73 29.50 -10.56 15.96
C TRP A 73 28.95 -10.82 14.56
N SER A 74 28.26 -9.87 13.92
CA SER A 74 27.78 -10.01 12.54
C SER A 74 28.93 -10.02 11.52
N ILE A 75 30.01 -9.26 11.79
CA ILE A 75 31.23 -9.26 10.96
C ILE A 75 31.97 -10.60 11.11
N ILE A 76 32.10 -11.09 12.35
CA ILE A 76 32.73 -12.38 12.63
C ILE A 76 31.93 -13.53 12.00
N ARG A 77 30.58 -13.50 12.04
CA ARG A 77 29.70 -14.51 11.44
C ARG A 77 29.66 -14.47 9.92
N ARG A 78 29.77 -13.29 9.28
CA ARG A 78 29.90 -13.20 7.81
C ARG A 78 31.14 -13.93 7.31
N ARG A 79 32.19 -14.01 8.13
CA ARG A 79 33.42 -14.80 7.83
C ARG A 79 33.25 -16.29 8.10
N SER A 80 32.30 -16.73 8.89
CA SER A 80 32.12 -18.15 9.28
C SER A 80 30.97 -18.88 8.58
N GLY A 81 30.26 -18.24 7.63
CA GLY A 81 29.20 -18.88 6.82
C GLY A 81 27.98 -19.39 7.59
N ALA A 82 27.82 -19.05 8.87
CA ALA A 82 26.70 -19.52 9.69
C ALA A 82 25.42 -18.66 9.51
N PRO A 83 24.22 -19.26 9.34
CA PRO A 83 22.98 -18.51 9.12
C PRO A 83 22.59 -17.64 10.33
N GLY A 84 22.39 -16.32 10.09
CA GLY A 84 22.12 -15.28 11.06
C GLY A 84 20.74 -15.31 11.74
N ALA A 85 19.91 -16.32 11.56
CA ALA A 85 18.48 -16.32 11.85
C ALA A 85 18.08 -16.12 13.34
N ARG A 86 18.91 -16.49 14.32
CA ARG A 86 18.54 -16.42 15.74
C ARG A 86 18.68 -15.03 16.36
N MET A 87 19.68 -14.25 15.96
CA MET A 87 19.89 -12.89 16.50
C MET A 87 18.89 -11.86 15.90
N ASP A 88 18.47 -12.05 14.66
CA ASP A 88 17.47 -11.20 14.02
C ASP A 88 16.11 -11.18 14.75
N GLY A 89 15.74 -12.26 15.43
CA GLY A 89 14.49 -12.35 16.18
C GLY A 89 14.48 -11.54 17.47
N LEU A 90 15.56 -11.56 18.23
CA LEU A 90 15.69 -10.76 19.48
C LEU A 90 15.82 -9.27 19.17
N ASP A 91 16.58 -8.92 18.14
CA ASP A 91 16.70 -7.53 17.67
C ASP A 91 15.35 -7.00 17.19
N TRP A 92 14.57 -7.81 16.47
CA TRP A 92 13.25 -7.45 16.00
C TRP A 92 12.26 -7.26 17.15
N LEU A 93 12.25 -8.17 18.14
CA LEU A 93 11.44 -8.00 19.35
C LEU A 93 11.84 -6.78 20.18
N ALA A 94 13.13 -6.51 20.28
CA ALA A 94 13.62 -5.33 20.98
C ALA A 94 13.19 -4.04 20.23
N MET A 95 13.22 -4.05 18.89
CA MET A 95 12.66 -2.96 18.08
C MET A 95 11.16 -2.77 18.37
N TRP A 96 10.40 -3.85 18.46
CA TRP A 96 8.99 -3.78 18.83
C TRP A 96 8.80 -3.28 20.26
N ARG A 97 9.48 -3.89 21.25
CA ARG A 97 9.30 -3.61 22.69
C ARG A 97 9.71 -2.19 23.05
N PHE A 98 10.79 -1.70 22.47
CA PHE A 98 11.37 -0.40 22.80
C PHE A 98 11.12 0.67 21.75
N GLY A 99 11.14 0.35 20.46
CA GLY A 99 10.87 1.28 19.37
C GLY A 99 9.38 1.54 19.19
N ASN A 100 8.62 0.52 18.81
CA ASN A 100 7.20 0.68 18.50
C ASN A 100 6.37 0.99 19.74
N LEU A 101 6.49 0.17 20.81
CA LEU A 101 5.73 0.41 22.04
C LEU A 101 6.25 1.62 22.84
N GLY A 102 7.52 1.97 22.69
CA GLY A 102 8.06 3.21 23.26
C GLY A 102 7.45 4.44 22.62
N TRP A 103 7.42 4.47 21.27
CA TRP A 103 6.72 5.52 20.54
C TRP A 103 5.22 5.53 20.83
N ALA A 104 4.56 4.37 20.83
CA ALA A 104 3.14 4.26 21.09
C ALA A 104 2.73 4.89 22.43
N ARG A 105 3.53 4.69 23.50
CA ARG A 105 3.29 5.35 24.81
C ARG A 105 3.51 6.86 24.75
N ALA A 106 4.51 7.32 24.01
CA ALA A 106 4.77 8.76 23.84
C ALA A 106 3.65 9.42 23.02
N ALA A 107 3.23 8.80 21.92
CA ALA A 107 2.13 9.25 21.09
C ALA A 107 0.80 9.30 21.87
N ALA A 108 0.52 8.29 22.67
CA ALA A 108 -0.67 8.27 23.53
C ALA A 108 -0.72 9.44 24.52
N ARG A 109 0.41 9.87 25.09
CA ARG A 109 0.45 11.03 26.01
C ARG A 109 0.13 12.35 25.33
N GLU A 110 0.47 12.48 24.05
CA GLU A 110 0.26 13.71 23.26
C GLU A 110 -1.14 13.81 22.64
N ALA A 111 -1.92 12.72 22.64
CA ALA A 111 -3.22 12.67 21.96
C ALA A 111 -4.33 13.42 22.72
N GLY A 112 -4.28 13.44 24.03
CA GLY A 112 -5.40 13.98 24.83
C GLY A 112 -6.67 13.11 24.85
N PRO A 113 -7.73 13.56 25.54
CA PRO A 113 -9.04 12.88 25.55
C PRO A 113 -9.72 13.02 24.18
N SER A 114 -10.37 11.93 23.74
CA SER A 114 -11.13 11.87 22.48
C SER A 114 -12.26 10.85 22.63
N ASP A 115 -13.29 10.95 21.79
CA ASP A 115 -14.43 10.03 21.77
C ASP A 115 -14.10 8.76 20.98
N VAL A 116 -13.21 8.87 19.96
CA VAL A 116 -12.76 7.76 19.15
C VAL A 116 -11.22 7.77 19.04
N TYR A 117 -10.58 6.67 19.35
CA TYR A 117 -9.16 6.43 19.09
C TYR A 117 -9.01 5.47 17.91
N HIS A 118 -8.42 5.93 16.82
CA HIS A 118 -8.26 5.17 15.59
C HIS A 118 -6.78 4.84 15.38
N GLY A 119 -6.44 3.56 15.35
CA GLY A 119 -5.07 3.07 15.17
C GLY A 119 -4.84 2.49 13.77
N HIS A 120 -4.01 3.15 12.96
CA HIS A 120 -3.64 2.66 11.63
C HIS A 120 -2.51 1.64 11.72
N ASP A 121 -2.73 0.52 11.10
CA ASP A 121 -1.87 -0.66 11.10
C ASP A 121 -1.54 -1.20 12.49
N LEU A 122 -0.95 -2.37 12.53
CA LEU A 122 -0.46 -2.98 13.77
C LEU A 122 0.55 -2.08 14.51
N THR A 123 1.17 -1.14 13.82
CA THR A 123 2.14 -0.22 14.42
C THR A 123 1.48 0.96 15.14
N GLY A 124 0.31 1.39 14.71
CA GLY A 124 -0.49 2.47 15.33
C GLY A 124 -1.47 1.97 16.39
N LEU A 125 -1.99 0.76 16.25
CA LEU A 125 -2.97 0.16 17.17
C LEU A 125 -2.59 0.25 18.66
N PRO A 126 -1.37 -0.10 19.10
CA PRO A 126 -1.03 0.02 20.51
C PRO A 126 -1.02 1.46 21.04
N ALA A 127 -0.80 2.47 20.18
CA ALA A 127 -0.89 3.87 20.60
C ALA A 127 -2.35 4.26 20.88
N ALA A 128 -3.28 3.85 20.02
CA ALA A 128 -4.71 4.06 20.22
C ALA A 128 -5.21 3.36 21.51
N VAL A 129 -4.79 2.10 21.73
CA VAL A 129 -5.12 1.37 22.97
C VAL A 129 -4.60 2.09 24.21
N PHE A 130 -3.35 2.55 24.21
CA PHE A 130 -2.76 3.26 25.34
C PHE A 130 -3.40 4.63 25.57
N ALA A 131 -3.74 5.36 24.49
CA ALA A 131 -4.41 6.65 24.60
C ALA A 131 -5.81 6.49 25.23
N ARG A 132 -6.60 5.51 24.78
CA ARG A 132 -7.89 5.17 25.39
C ARG A 132 -7.77 4.88 26.87
N GLN A 133 -6.84 4.00 27.26
CA GLN A 133 -6.62 3.65 28.66
C GLN A 133 -6.19 4.84 29.53
N MET A 134 -5.48 5.81 28.94
CA MET A 134 -4.90 6.94 29.67
C MET A 134 -5.86 8.11 29.80
N HIS A 135 -6.64 8.40 28.76
CA HIS A 135 -7.41 9.66 28.70
C HIS A 135 -8.92 9.46 28.76
N ASN A 136 -9.45 8.46 28.07
CA ASN A 136 -10.90 8.19 28.03
C ASN A 136 -11.16 6.68 27.84
N PRO A 137 -11.25 5.89 28.92
CA PRO A 137 -11.52 4.45 28.83
C PRO A 137 -12.88 4.09 28.20
N ALA A 138 -13.83 5.01 28.18
CA ALA A 138 -15.15 4.83 27.58
C ALA A 138 -15.15 5.12 26.06
N ALA A 139 -14.11 5.75 25.54
CA ALA A 139 -13.98 6.05 24.12
C ALA A 139 -14.02 4.79 23.24
N ARG A 140 -14.48 4.92 22.02
CA ARG A 140 -14.45 3.86 21.02
C ARG A 140 -13.03 3.66 20.46
N LEU A 141 -12.72 2.45 20.05
CA LEU A 141 -11.44 2.09 19.45
C LEU A 141 -11.65 1.48 18.07
N VAL A 142 -11.04 2.08 17.06
CA VAL A 142 -11.02 1.57 15.67
C VAL A 142 -9.63 1.03 15.36
N TYR A 143 -9.55 -0.18 14.84
CA TYR A 143 -8.33 -0.73 14.25
C TYR A 143 -8.43 -0.67 12.73
N ASP A 144 -7.61 0.11 12.05
CA ASP A 144 -7.54 0.17 10.58
C ASP A 144 -6.29 -0.55 10.07
N SER A 145 -6.48 -1.71 9.47
CA SER A 145 -5.41 -2.57 8.97
C SER A 145 -5.25 -2.40 7.45
N HIS A 146 -4.19 -1.68 7.04
CA HIS A 146 -3.87 -1.45 5.63
C HIS A 146 -3.15 -2.62 4.98
N GLU A 147 -2.57 -3.52 5.78
CA GLU A 147 -1.92 -4.75 5.33
C GLU A 147 -2.09 -5.85 6.37
N LEU A 148 -2.00 -7.11 5.95
CA LEU A 148 -1.91 -8.23 6.88
C LEU A 148 -0.49 -8.26 7.45
N PHE A 149 -0.19 -7.41 8.44
CA PHE A 149 1.17 -7.20 8.94
C PHE A 149 1.87 -8.51 9.31
N ILE A 150 1.17 -9.44 9.97
CA ILE A 150 1.71 -10.74 10.38
C ILE A 150 2.02 -11.64 9.18
N ASP A 151 1.26 -11.51 8.08
CA ASP A 151 1.39 -12.33 6.87
C ASP A 151 2.02 -11.54 5.71
N SER A 152 2.62 -10.37 6.02
CA SER A 152 3.28 -9.50 5.06
C SER A 152 4.80 -9.74 4.98
N GLY A 153 5.46 -9.04 4.06
CA GLY A 153 6.92 -9.03 3.94
C GLY A 153 7.67 -8.60 5.20
N ALA A 154 7.00 -7.93 6.15
CA ALA A 154 7.61 -7.50 7.42
C ALA A 154 8.02 -8.66 8.33
N THR A 155 7.38 -9.83 8.17
CA THR A 155 7.63 -11.04 8.97
C THR A 155 8.40 -12.12 8.23
N VAL A 156 8.57 -11.99 6.92
CA VAL A 156 9.34 -12.94 6.10
C VAL A 156 10.76 -13.09 6.64
N GLY A 157 11.19 -14.34 6.82
CA GLY A 157 12.52 -14.68 7.37
C GLY A 157 12.67 -14.45 8.89
N ARG A 158 11.61 -14.03 9.60
CA ARG A 158 11.64 -13.89 11.06
C ARG A 158 11.40 -15.22 11.76
N PRO A 159 11.99 -15.46 12.94
CA PRO A 159 11.75 -16.67 13.72
C PRO A 159 10.26 -16.81 14.07
N ARG A 160 9.71 -18.00 13.90
CA ARG A 160 8.29 -18.31 14.15
C ARG A 160 7.82 -17.87 15.55
N TRP A 161 8.64 -18.04 16.58
CA TRP A 161 8.30 -17.64 17.95
C TRP A 161 8.13 -16.12 18.11
N ALA A 162 8.93 -15.33 17.38
CA ALA A 162 8.85 -13.87 17.39
C ALA A 162 7.59 -13.38 16.66
N VAL A 163 7.28 -13.98 15.53
CA VAL A 163 6.03 -13.72 14.78
C VAL A 163 4.81 -14.11 15.62
N ALA A 164 4.82 -15.29 16.26
CA ALA A 164 3.76 -15.75 17.13
C ALA A 164 3.52 -14.82 18.33
N TRP A 165 4.60 -14.29 18.92
CA TRP A 165 4.50 -13.30 19.97
C TRP A 165 3.78 -12.03 19.49
N LEU A 166 4.13 -11.51 18.30
CA LEU A 166 3.50 -10.31 17.76
C LEU A 166 2.03 -10.58 17.38
N ALA A 167 1.74 -11.71 16.77
CA ALA A 167 0.37 -12.12 16.44
C ALA A 167 -0.53 -12.24 17.69
N ARG A 168 0.06 -12.75 18.82
CA ARG A 168 -0.65 -12.76 20.11
C ARG A 168 -0.89 -11.33 20.62
N LYS A 169 0.07 -10.43 20.44
CA LYS A 169 -0.08 -9.02 20.84
C LYS A 169 -1.13 -8.30 19.99
N GLU A 170 -1.14 -8.51 18.69
CA GLU A 170 -2.17 -7.98 17.80
C GLU A 170 -3.57 -8.39 18.28
N ARG A 171 -3.80 -9.69 18.49
CA ARG A 171 -5.09 -10.18 19.04
C ARG A 171 -5.44 -9.55 20.40
N GLN A 172 -4.48 -9.39 21.32
CA GLN A 172 -4.73 -8.77 22.62
C GLN A 172 -5.15 -7.30 22.50
N TRP A 173 -4.57 -6.53 21.58
CA TRP A 173 -4.94 -5.14 21.36
C TRP A 173 -6.25 -5.03 20.57
N ALA A 174 -6.37 -5.81 19.50
CA ALA A 174 -7.55 -5.84 18.64
C ALA A 174 -8.81 -6.31 19.37
N ALA A 175 -8.69 -7.25 20.33
CA ALA A 175 -9.83 -7.70 21.16
C ALA A 175 -10.49 -6.57 21.97
N THR A 176 -9.89 -5.41 22.05
CA THR A 176 -10.48 -4.23 22.70
C THR A 176 -11.02 -3.21 21.68
N ALA A 177 -10.93 -3.48 20.39
CA ALA A 177 -11.45 -2.60 19.35
C ALA A 177 -12.97 -2.81 19.17
N ASP A 178 -13.67 -1.71 18.95
CA ASP A 178 -15.11 -1.68 18.67
C ASP A 178 -15.39 -1.94 17.19
N ALA A 179 -14.42 -1.66 16.30
CA ALA A 179 -14.51 -1.92 14.88
C ALA A 179 -13.13 -2.19 14.24
N LEU A 180 -13.17 -2.96 13.14
CA LEU A 180 -12.06 -3.18 12.21
C LEU A 180 -12.37 -2.46 10.89
N VAL A 181 -11.46 -1.61 10.45
CA VAL A 181 -11.43 -1.06 9.09
C VAL A 181 -10.30 -1.74 8.33
N THR A 182 -10.49 -2.05 7.06
CA THR A 182 -9.43 -2.63 6.22
C THR A 182 -9.62 -2.27 4.75
N VAL A 183 -8.68 -2.66 3.88
CA VAL A 183 -8.57 -2.20 2.50
C VAL A 183 -9.06 -3.19 1.45
N SER A 184 -9.46 -4.41 1.84
CA SER A 184 -9.99 -5.42 0.92
C SER A 184 -10.86 -6.43 1.64
N TRP A 185 -11.81 -7.04 0.90
CA TRP A 185 -12.61 -8.14 1.42
C TRP A 185 -11.77 -9.37 1.78
N GLY A 186 -10.67 -9.61 1.04
CA GLY A 186 -9.74 -10.67 1.38
C GLY A 186 -9.10 -10.48 2.75
N TYR A 187 -8.74 -9.22 3.10
CA TYR A 187 -8.23 -8.90 4.43
C TYR A 187 -9.32 -9.01 5.50
N ALA A 188 -10.51 -8.50 5.23
CA ALA A 188 -11.64 -8.59 6.14
C ALA A 188 -11.92 -10.06 6.52
N ASN A 189 -12.11 -10.92 5.54
CA ASN A 189 -12.39 -12.36 5.73
C ASN A 189 -11.25 -13.11 6.47
N HIS A 190 -10.01 -12.63 6.36
CA HIS A 190 -8.87 -13.21 7.09
C HIS A 190 -8.75 -12.70 8.52
N LEU A 191 -9.00 -11.41 8.76
CA LEU A 191 -8.79 -10.76 10.06
C LEU A 191 -9.97 -10.97 11.01
N GLU A 192 -11.21 -10.93 10.52
CA GLU A 192 -12.42 -11.06 11.33
C GLU A 192 -12.40 -12.29 12.23
N PRO A 193 -12.28 -13.52 11.72
CA PRO A 193 -12.28 -14.73 12.58
C PRO A 193 -11.03 -14.83 13.46
N ARG A 194 -9.93 -14.19 13.06
CA ARG A 194 -8.67 -14.23 13.77
C ARG A 194 -8.61 -13.26 14.95
N LEU A 195 -9.25 -12.09 14.80
CA LEU A 195 -9.24 -11.01 15.80
C LEU A 195 -10.50 -11.01 16.66
N GLY A 196 -11.60 -11.61 16.19
CA GLY A 196 -12.87 -11.65 16.90
C GLY A 196 -13.56 -10.30 16.96
N ILE A 197 -13.40 -9.46 15.94
CA ILE A 197 -14.07 -8.15 15.81
C ILE A 197 -15.26 -8.35 14.86
N GLU A 198 -16.47 -8.19 15.35
CA GLU A 198 -17.69 -8.44 14.57
C GLU A 198 -18.02 -7.31 13.58
N ARG A 199 -17.70 -6.06 13.97
CA ARG A 199 -17.95 -4.89 13.11
C ARG A 199 -16.75 -4.66 12.19
N VAL A 200 -16.87 -5.10 10.94
CA VAL A 200 -15.80 -5.00 9.93
C VAL A 200 -16.27 -4.13 8.78
N VAL A 201 -15.49 -3.11 8.44
CA VAL A 201 -15.74 -2.19 7.33
C VAL A 201 -14.59 -2.23 6.33
N VAL A 202 -14.90 -2.45 5.06
CA VAL A 202 -13.91 -2.39 3.98
C VAL A 202 -13.97 -1.02 3.31
N VAL A 203 -12.83 -0.34 3.30
CA VAL A 203 -12.63 0.97 2.65
C VAL A 203 -11.42 0.87 1.72
N HIS A 204 -11.65 0.70 0.43
CA HIS A 204 -10.57 0.64 -0.55
C HIS A 204 -9.90 2.00 -0.70
N ASN A 205 -8.59 2.00 -0.98
CA ASN A 205 -7.86 3.25 -1.17
C ASN A 205 -7.99 3.75 -2.62
N CYS A 206 -9.20 4.10 -3.02
CA CYS A 206 -9.52 4.61 -4.34
C CYS A 206 -9.11 6.08 -4.53
N PRO A 207 -8.86 6.52 -5.77
CA PRO A 207 -8.71 7.94 -6.09
C PRO A 207 -10.05 8.69 -5.99
N PRO A 208 -10.04 10.03 -5.91
CA PRO A 208 -11.25 10.85 -6.00
C PRO A 208 -12.02 10.61 -7.29
N ARG A 209 -13.37 10.65 -7.22
CA ARG A 209 -14.27 10.44 -8.36
C ARG A 209 -13.96 11.34 -9.56
N ALA A 210 -13.62 12.61 -9.29
CA ALA A 210 -13.30 13.58 -10.34
C ALA A 210 -12.15 13.14 -11.26
N LEU A 211 -11.27 12.25 -10.80
CA LEU A 211 -10.18 11.73 -11.61
C LEU A 211 -10.64 10.73 -12.69
N ALA A 212 -11.88 10.21 -12.61
CA ALA A 212 -12.45 9.37 -13.67
C ALA A 212 -12.68 10.12 -15.00
N ASP A 213 -12.66 11.44 -14.97
CA ASP A 213 -12.77 12.30 -16.14
C ASP A 213 -11.41 12.79 -16.69
N THR A 214 -10.30 12.25 -16.17
CA THR A 214 -8.96 12.59 -16.64
C THR A 214 -8.82 12.28 -18.14
N PRO A 215 -8.49 13.27 -18.98
CA PRO A 215 -8.33 13.04 -20.40
C PRO A 215 -7.10 12.19 -20.71
N ARG A 216 -7.13 11.49 -21.86
CA ARG A 216 -5.93 10.81 -22.36
C ARG A 216 -4.84 11.83 -22.64
N SER A 217 -3.59 11.46 -22.36
CA SER A 217 -2.41 12.29 -22.58
C SER A 217 -1.28 11.46 -23.21
N ASP A 218 -0.18 12.09 -23.56
CA ASP A 218 1.02 11.44 -24.12
C ASP A 218 2.24 11.54 -23.17
N LEU A 219 2.02 11.83 -21.89
CA LEU A 219 3.09 12.08 -20.91
C LEU A 219 4.15 10.97 -20.83
N VAL A 220 3.73 9.69 -20.81
CA VAL A 220 4.68 8.56 -20.81
C VAL A 220 5.39 8.45 -22.14
N ARG A 221 4.67 8.62 -23.26
CA ARG A 221 5.21 8.58 -24.62
C ARG A 221 6.31 9.62 -24.79
N ASP A 222 6.01 10.88 -24.45
CA ASP A 222 6.92 12.01 -24.59
C ASP A 222 8.15 11.84 -23.70
N ALA A 223 7.95 11.47 -22.43
CA ALA A 223 9.04 11.31 -21.47
C ALA A 223 9.99 10.16 -21.82
N ALA A 224 9.49 9.10 -22.47
CA ALA A 224 10.27 7.93 -22.83
C ALA A 224 10.70 7.92 -24.32
N GLY A 225 10.31 8.91 -25.13
CA GLY A 225 10.62 8.95 -26.57
C GLY A 225 10.00 7.80 -27.35
N ILE A 226 8.81 7.33 -26.96
CA ILE A 226 8.15 6.19 -27.59
C ILE A 226 7.53 6.61 -28.91
N PRO A 227 7.75 5.87 -30.04
CA PRO A 227 7.20 6.20 -31.34
C PRO A 227 5.68 6.33 -31.33
N ALA A 228 5.15 7.23 -32.17
CA ALA A 228 3.71 7.39 -32.35
C ALA A 228 3.04 6.07 -32.78
N GLY A 229 1.89 5.75 -32.16
CA GLY A 229 1.13 4.54 -32.45
C GLY A 229 1.75 3.23 -31.91
N ALA A 230 2.88 3.27 -31.20
CA ALA A 230 3.36 2.12 -30.46
C ALA A 230 2.54 1.95 -29.17
N PRO A 231 2.04 0.73 -28.86
CA PRO A 231 1.33 0.47 -27.60
C PRO A 231 2.23 0.64 -26.38
N ILE A 232 1.65 1.13 -25.29
CA ILE A 232 2.36 1.37 -24.03
C ILE A 232 1.73 0.56 -22.90
N VAL A 233 2.55 -0.28 -22.28
CA VAL A 233 2.26 -0.98 -21.02
C VAL A 233 2.94 -0.22 -19.89
N LEU A 234 2.27 0.02 -18.77
CA LEU A 234 2.84 0.73 -17.64
C LEU A 234 2.75 -0.08 -16.35
N TYR A 235 3.88 -0.25 -15.69
CA TYR A 235 3.92 -0.52 -14.27
C TYR A 235 4.17 0.79 -13.52
N HIS A 236 3.34 1.14 -12.53
CA HIS A 236 3.59 2.30 -11.68
C HIS A 236 3.60 1.95 -10.20
N GLY A 237 4.44 2.66 -9.42
CA GLY A 237 4.57 2.51 -7.98
C GLY A 237 5.91 1.99 -7.50
N GLY A 238 5.94 1.37 -6.31
CA GLY A 238 7.19 0.95 -5.67
C GLY A 238 7.89 -0.20 -6.41
N LEU A 239 9.14 0.03 -6.81
CA LEU A 239 10.01 -0.97 -7.43
C LEU A 239 10.69 -1.82 -6.34
N ARG A 240 10.01 -2.89 -5.93
CA ARG A 240 10.43 -3.76 -4.80
C ARG A 240 10.29 -5.23 -5.15
N ALA A 241 10.98 -6.08 -4.40
CA ALA A 241 10.82 -7.54 -4.49
C ALA A 241 9.34 -7.94 -4.35
N GLY A 242 8.94 -8.95 -5.11
CA GLY A 242 7.55 -9.41 -5.17
C GLY A 242 6.62 -8.54 -6.02
N ARG A 243 7.15 -7.61 -6.82
CA ARG A 243 6.34 -6.76 -7.73
C ARG A 243 6.43 -7.19 -9.20
N GLY A 244 7.13 -8.28 -9.51
CA GLY A 244 7.20 -8.87 -10.84
C GLY A 244 7.86 -7.99 -11.90
N VAL A 245 8.83 -7.16 -11.50
CA VAL A 245 9.53 -6.24 -12.41
C VAL A 245 10.22 -7.01 -13.54
N ARG A 246 10.92 -8.10 -13.21
CA ARG A 246 11.63 -8.94 -14.17
C ARG A 246 10.68 -9.75 -15.05
N GLU A 247 9.64 -10.31 -14.44
CA GLU A 247 8.62 -11.12 -15.12
C GLU A 247 7.86 -10.28 -16.16
N LEU A 248 7.51 -9.04 -15.81
CA LEU A 248 6.91 -8.08 -16.74
C LEU A 248 7.84 -7.73 -17.90
N ALA A 249 9.13 -7.47 -17.63
CA ALA A 249 10.08 -7.19 -18.69
C ALA A 249 10.24 -8.39 -19.63
N LEU A 250 10.38 -9.61 -19.08
CA LEU A 250 10.49 -10.82 -19.89
C LEU A 250 9.24 -11.09 -20.73
N ALA A 251 8.05 -10.75 -20.24
CA ALA A 251 6.81 -10.86 -20.97
C ALA A 251 6.81 -10.01 -22.26
N MET A 252 7.59 -8.92 -22.32
CA MET A 252 7.68 -8.08 -23.51
C MET A 252 8.48 -8.74 -24.68
N LEU A 253 9.04 -9.95 -24.43
CA LEU A 253 9.67 -10.79 -25.47
C LEU A 253 8.70 -11.79 -26.08
N GLU A 254 7.49 -11.91 -25.54
CA GLU A 254 6.47 -12.83 -26.06
C GLU A 254 5.94 -12.40 -27.42
N PRO A 255 5.57 -13.35 -28.30
CA PRO A 255 5.03 -13.04 -29.63
C PRO A 255 3.80 -12.14 -29.59
N GLY A 256 3.77 -11.16 -30.48
CA GLY A 256 2.70 -10.16 -30.60
C GLY A 256 2.93 -8.89 -29.79
N LEU A 257 4.03 -8.81 -29.02
CA LEU A 257 4.41 -7.63 -28.23
C LEU A 257 5.65 -6.90 -28.78
N GLU A 258 6.08 -7.21 -30.02
CA GLU A 258 7.31 -6.66 -30.64
C GLU A 258 7.27 -5.14 -30.80
N ARG A 259 6.08 -4.56 -30.90
CA ARG A 259 5.87 -3.10 -31.03
C ARG A 259 5.54 -2.42 -29.72
N ALA A 260 5.20 -3.18 -28.67
CA ALA A 260 4.79 -2.63 -27.39
C ALA A 260 5.99 -2.19 -26.56
N HIS A 261 5.85 -1.07 -25.87
CA HIS A 261 6.84 -0.53 -24.93
C HIS A 261 6.37 -0.73 -23.48
N LEU A 262 7.29 -0.99 -22.56
CA LEU A 262 7.00 -1.11 -21.13
C LEU A 262 7.69 0.03 -20.35
N GLY A 263 6.88 0.87 -19.69
CA GLY A 263 7.34 1.88 -18.75
C GLY A 263 7.30 1.39 -17.30
N PHE A 264 8.34 1.67 -16.54
CA PHE A 264 8.36 1.52 -15.09
C PHE A 264 8.39 2.91 -14.45
N LEU A 265 7.26 3.39 -13.98
CA LEU A 265 7.09 4.69 -13.32
C LEU A 265 7.15 4.53 -11.81
N GLY A 266 8.23 5.02 -11.16
CA GLY A 266 8.31 4.95 -9.71
C GLY A 266 9.71 4.95 -9.13
N PHE A 267 9.81 4.44 -7.92
CA PHE A 267 11.06 4.41 -7.15
C PHE A 267 11.17 3.13 -6.32
N GLY A 268 12.39 2.81 -5.91
CA GLY A 268 12.61 1.66 -5.03
C GLY A 268 13.97 1.00 -5.23
N PRO A 269 14.27 -0.02 -4.42
CA PRO A 269 15.56 -0.72 -4.46
C PRO A 269 15.84 -1.45 -5.78
N LEU A 270 14.80 -1.76 -6.59
CA LEU A 270 14.97 -2.42 -7.90
C LEU A 270 15.19 -1.42 -9.06
N LYS A 271 15.41 -0.13 -8.79
CA LYS A 271 15.71 0.86 -9.84
C LYS A 271 16.86 0.41 -10.74
N ALA A 272 17.99 0.01 -10.15
CA ALA A 272 19.16 -0.44 -10.91
C ALA A 272 18.87 -1.68 -11.77
N GLU A 273 17.99 -2.57 -11.34
CA GLU A 273 17.54 -3.72 -12.12
C GLU A 273 16.72 -3.28 -13.34
N VAL A 274 15.79 -2.32 -13.17
CA VAL A 274 15.01 -1.75 -14.30
C VAL A 274 15.93 -1.06 -15.30
N GLU A 275 16.91 -0.28 -14.82
CA GLU A 275 17.90 0.39 -15.69
C GLU A 275 18.75 -0.63 -16.46
N ALA A 276 19.12 -1.75 -15.84
CA ALA A 276 19.82 -2.85 -16.52
C ALA A 276 18.93 -3.54 -17.58
N LEU A 277 17.66 -3.76 -17.30
CA LEU A 277 16.69 -4.28 -18.26
C LEU A 277 16.49 -3.32 -19.44
N ALA A 278 16.44 -2.02 -19.19
CA ALA A 278 16.33 -1.01 -20.25
C ALA A 278 17.55 -0.98 -21.18
N ALA A 279 18.73 -1.31 -20.65
CA ALA A 279 19.98 -1.39 -21.43
C ALA A 279 20.21 -2.76 -22.11
N ASP A 280 19.38 -3.76 -21.86
CA ASP A 280 19.51 -5.10 -22.43
C ASP A 280 19.01 -5.11 -23.90
N GLU A 281 19.93 -5.44 -24.82
CA GLU A 281 19.68 -5.42 -26.27
C GLU A 281 18.52 -6.34 -26.72
N ARG A 282 18.19 -7.38 -25.96
CA ARG A 282 17.04 -8.25 -26.24
C ARG A 282 15.72 -7.51 -26.32
N PHE A 283 15.57 -6.41 -25.60
CA PHE A 283 14.36 -5.61 -25.60
C PHE A 283 14.32 -4.52 -26.68
N GLY A 284 15.41 -4.29 -27.41
CA GLY A 284 15.46 -3.32 -28.51
C GLY A 284 15.05 -1.90 -28.10
N GLY A 285 15.42 -1.46 -26.89
CA GLY A 285 15.08 -0.13 -26.39
C GLY A 285 13.59 0.04 -25.96
N ARG A 286 12.83 -1.05 -25.81
CA ARG A 286 11.40 -0.98 -25.47
C ARG A 286 11.08 -1.00 -23.96
N ILE A 287 12.10 -1.07 -23.10
CA ILE A 287 11.94 -0.95 -21.64
C ILE A 287 12.41 0.43 -21.19
N HIS A 288 11.58 1.12 -20.41
CA HIS A 288 11.84 2.50 -19.98
C HIS A 288 11.74 2.64 -18.47
N PHE A 289 12.72 3.32 -17.86
CA PHE A 289 12.60 3.79 -16.48
C PHE A 289 12.12 5.24 -16.47
N LEU A 290 11.05 5.48 -15.71
CA LEU A 290 10.46 6.80 -15.51
C LEU A 290 10.56 7.17 -14.01
N PRO A 291 11.05 8.36 -13.66
CA PRO A 291 11.12 8.80 -12.28
C PRO A 291 9.72 8.93 -11.66
N PRO A 292 9.62 8.90 -10.32
CA PRO A 292 8.34 9.05 -9.65
C PRO A 292 7.78 10.45 -9.87
N VAL A 293 6.46 10.52 -9.98
CA VAL A 293 5.70 11.77 -10.09
C VAL A 293 4.94 12.07 -8.79
N ALA A 294 4.42 13.29 -8.65
CA ALA A 294 3.61 13.64 -7.50
C ALA A 294 2.35 12.77 -7.43
N PRO A 295 1.88 12.36 -6.24
CA PRO A 295 0.71 11.49 -6.10
C PRO A 295 -0.55 11.98 -6.84
N LEU A 296 -0.75 13.30 -6.91
CA LEU A 296 -1.88 13.91 -7.61
C LEU A 296 -1.77 13.83 -9.15
N ASP A 297 -0.58 13.61 -9.68
CA ASP A 297 -0.34 13.49 -11.13
C ASP A 297 -0.37 12.05 -11.62
N VAL A 298 -0.34 11.05 -10.75
CA VAL A 298 -0.24 9.63 -11.12
C VAL A 298 -1.30 9.23 -12.13
N VAL A 299 -2.58 9.58 -11.90
CA VAL A 299 -3.68 9.22 -12.80
C VAL A 299 -3.50 9.84 -14.18
N ARG A 300 -2.97 11.08 -14.28
CA ARG A 300 -2.68 11.74 -15.58
C ARG A 300 -1.59 11.00 -16.36
N TRP A 301 -0.56 10.48 -15.65
CA TRP A 301 0.48 9.68 -16.28
C TRP A 301 -0.06 8.32 -16.72
N VAL A 302 -0.86 7.68 -15.88
CA VAL A 302 -1.53 6.41 -16.24
C VAL A 302 -2.48 6.60 -17.43
N ALA A 303 -3.16 7.74 -17.55
CA ALA A 303 -4.06 8.04 -18.67
C ALA A 303 -3.33 8.16 -20.03
N SER A 304 -2.01 8.06 -20.08
CA SER A 304 -1.21 8.11 -21.31
C SER A 304 -0.82 6.73 -21.87
N VAL A 305 -1.33 5.63 -21.28
CA VAL A 305 -0.94 4.26 -21.68
C VAL A 305 -2.14 3.42 -22.10
N ASP A 306 -1.88 2.24 -22.65
CA ASP A 306 -2.91 1.36 -23.18
C ASP A 306 -3.26 0.22 -22.21
N VAL A 307 -2.28 -0.20 -21.36
CA VAL A 307 -2.46 -1.25 -20.34
C VAL A 307 -1.70 -0.90 -19.07
N ALA A 308 -2.35 -1.01 -17.92
CA ALA A 308 -1.70 -0.96 -16.61
C ALA A 308 -1.37 -2.38 -16.12
N ALA A 309 -0.09 -2.72 -16.02
CA ALA A 309 0.35 -4.07 -15.66
C ALA A 309 0.78 -4.20 -14.20
N MET A 310 0.32 -5.26 -13.53
CA MET A 310 0.54 -5.48 -12.09
C MET A 310 0.86 -6.94 -11.79
N ALA A 311 2.11 -7.36 -12.05
CA ALA A 311 2.57 -8.75 -11.85
C ALA A 311 3.01 -8.99 -10.40
N ILE A 312 2.12 -8.75 -9.44
CA ILE A 312 2.40 -9.03 -8.02
C ILE A 312 2.66 -10.52 -7.85
N GLN A 313 3.83 -10.86 -7.26
CA GLN A 313 4.28 -12.23 -7.07
C GLN A 313 3.67 -12.86 -5.82
N PRO A 314 3.51 -14.20 -5.75
CA PRO A 314 3.04 -14.92 -4.56
C PRO A 314 4.14 -14.94 -3.47
N HIS A 315 4.59 -13.76 -3.08
CA HIS A 315 5.71 -13.56 -2.14
C HIS A 315 5.27 -13.72 -0.68
N ASN A 316 4.04 -13.37 -0.39
CA ASN A 316 3.40 -13.52 0.92
C ASN A 316 1.88 -13.45 0.77
N TYR A 317 1.16 -13.97 1.78
CA TYR A 317 -0.29 -14.08 1.75
C TYR A 317 -1.00 -12.71 1.70
N SER A 318 -0.41 -11.67 2.31
CA SER A 318 -0.93 -10.31 2.21
C SER A 318 -0.99 -9.81 0.76
N TYR A 319 -0.03 -10.18 -0.08
CA TYR A 319 -0.04 -9.78 -1.50
C TYR A 319 -1.16 -10.44 -2.30
N GLU A 320 -1.46 -11.71 -2.02
CA GLU A 320 -2.51 -12.47 -2.73
C GLU A 320 -3.92 -11.94 -2.44
N LEU A 321 -4.14 -11.42 -1.24
CA LEU A 321 -5.42 -10.87 -0.80
C LEU A 321 -5.54 -9.36 -1.01
N SER A 322 -4.46 -8.67 -1.44
CA SER A 322 -4.43 -7.22 -1.57
C SER A 322 -5.19 -6.71 -2.80
N THR A 323 -5.77 -5.53 -2.65
CA THR A 323 -6.31 -4.72 -3.75
C THR A 323 -5.44 -3.47 -3.89
N PRO A 324 -4.44 -3.47 -4.79
CA PRO A 324 -3.48 -2.38 -4.86
C PRO A 324 -4.11 -1.09 -5.39
N ASN A 325 -3.78 0.06 -4.80
CA ASN A 325 -4.28 1.39 -5.19
C ASN A 325 -4.16 1.67 -6.69
N LYS A 326 -3.05 1.21 -7.29
CA LYS A 326 -2.75 1.38 -8.71
C LYS A 326 -3.81 0.77 -9.65
N MET A 327 -4.56 -0.22 -9.19
CA MET A 327 -5.69 -0.80 -9.94
C MET A 327 -6.82 0.23 -10.06
N PHE A 328 -7.18 0.90 -8.99
CA PHE A 328 -8.20 1.95 -8.99
C PHE A 328 -7.74 3.21 -9.73
N GLU A 329 -6.44 3.54 -9.64
CA GLU A 329 -5.82 4.62 -10.42
C GLU A 329 -5.89 4.34 -11.93
N ALA A 330 -5.70 3.07 -12.35
CA ALA A 330 -5.87 2.66 -13.73
C ALA A 330 -7.33 2.81 -14.20
N PHE A 331 -8.30 2.38 -13.40
CA PHE A 331 -9.72 2.57 -13.74
C PHE A 331 -10.09 4.04 -13.86
N ALA A 332 -9.64 4.90 -12.94
CA ALA A 332 -9.86 6.34 -13.03
C ALA A 332 -9.24 6.95 -14.30
N ALA A 333 -8.10 6.44 -14.74
CA ALA A 333 -7.47 6.83 -15.99
C ALA A 333 -8.19 6.27 -17.24
N GLY A 334 -9.15 5.37 -17.09
CA GLY A 334 -9.78 4.63 -18.19
C GLY A 334 -8.84 3.61 -18.83
N VAL A 335 -7.90 3.04 -18.07
CA VAL A 335 -6.89 2.11 -18.57
C VAL A 335 -7.19 0.70 -18.05
N PRO A 336 -7.33 -0.29 -18.95
CA PRO A 336 -7.52 -1.68 -18.58
C PRO A 336 -6.34 -2.23 -17.78
N VAL A 337 -6.64 -3.14 -16.84
CA VAL A 337 -5.65 -3.78 -16.00
C VAL A 337 -5.25 -5.15 -16.54
N ALA A 338 -3.95 -5.40 -16.66
CA ALA A 338 -3.38 -6.75 -16.70
C ALA A 338 -2.81 -7.07 -15.32
N GLY A 339 -3.45 -7.98 -14.58
CA GLY A 339 -3.16 -8.22 -13.17
C GLY A 339 -2.93 -9.68 -12.81
N SER A 340 -2.26 -9.90 -11.66
CA SER A 340 -2.04 -11.24 -11.11
C SER A 340 -3.37 -11.94 -10.81
N ASP A 341 -3.51 -13.21 -11.15
CA ASP A 341 -4.71 -14.01 -10.87
C ASP A 341 -4.78 -14.40 -9.37
N PHE A 342 -5.01 -13.39 -8.54
CA PHE A 342 -5.18 -13.51 -7.10
C PHE A 342 -6.60 -13.14 -6.67
N PRO A 343 -7.11 -13.65 -5.52
CA PRO A 343 -8.44 -13.35 -5.03
C PRO A 343 -8.77 -11.87 -4.97
N GLY A 344 -7.81 -11.02 -4.55
CA GLY A 344 -8.00 -9.57 -4.50
C GLY A 344 -8.21 -8.91 -5.87
N PHE A 345 -7.65 -9.48 -6.94
CA PHE A 345 -7.86 -8.99 -8.30
C PHE A 345 -9.14 -9.57 -8.93
N ARG A 346 -9.43 -10.86 -8.71
CA ARG A 346 -10.59 -11.54 -9.33
C ARG A 346 -11.88 -10.81 -9.02
N GLY A 347 -12.17 -10.54 -7.75
CA GLY A 347 -13.41 -9.90 -7.31
C GLY A 347 -13.62 -8.48 -7.84
N ILE A 348 -12.56 -7.82 -8.31
CA ILE A 348 -12.64 -6.45 -8.83
C ILE A 348 -12.51 -6.41 -10.36
N VAL A 349 -11.52 -7.12 -10.90
CA VAL A 349 -11.22 -7.07 -12.35
C VAL A 349 -12.10 -8.01 -13.14
N ALA A 350 -12.16 -9.29 -12.77
CA ALA A 350 -12.84 -10.32 -13.54
C ALA A 350 -14.34 -10.43 -13.23
N GLU A 351 -14.72 -10.27 -11.96
CA GLU A 351 -16.09 -10.44 -11.47
C GLU A 351 -16.85 -9.10 -11.36
N ASN A 352 -16.39 -8.06 -12.05
CA ASN A 352 -17.11 -6.79 -12.09
C ASN A 352 -18.49 -6.98 -12.78
N PRO A 353 -19.59 -6.50 -12.18
CA PRO A 353 -20.97 -6.79 -12.67
C PRO A 353 -21.24 -6.36 -14.12
N GLU A 354 -20.62 -5.26 -14.56
CA GLU A 354 -20.79 -4.70 -15.91
C GLU A 354 -19.83 -5.34 -16.94
N GLY A 355 -19.10 -6.37 -16.57
CA GLY A 355 -18.09 -7.05 -17.38
C GLY A 355 -16.66 -6.75 -16.93
N SER A 356 -15.71 -7.57 -17.35
CA SER A 356 -14.32 -7.48 -16.92
C SER A 356 -13.71 -6.09 -17.15
N LEU A 357 -12.83 -5.68 -16.24
CA LEU A 357 -12.05 -4.43 -16.32
C LEU A 357 -10.62 -4.67 -16.81
N GLY A 358 -10.34 -5.85 -17.34
CA GLY A 358 -9.04 -6.23 -17.84
C GLY A 358 -8.84 -7.74 -17.88
N GLU A 359 -7.59 -8.18 -17.83
CA GLU A 359 -7.17 -9.57 -17.95
C GLU A 359 -6.36 -10.01 -16.73
N LEU A 360 -6.51 -11.27 -16.34
CA LEU A 360 -5.74 -11.87 -15.26
C LEU A 360 -4.73 -12.89 -15.81
N PHE A 361 -3.61 -13.06 -15.09
CA PHE A 361 -2.53 -13.94 -15.49
C PHE A 361 -1.82 -14.60 -14.30
N ASP A 362 -1.14 -15.71 -14.56
CA ASP A 362 -0.16 -16.28 -13.63
C ASP A 362 1.07 -15.35 -13.54
N PRO A 363 1.30 -14.70 -12.38
CA PRO A 363 2.35 -13.69 -12.24
C PRO A 363 3.78 -14.22 -12.31
N VAL A 364 4.00 -15.53 -12.18
CA VAL A 364 5.33 -16.13 -12.28
C VAL A 364 5.67 -16.58 -13.70
N SER A 365 4.71 -16.51 -14.63
CA SER A 365 4.86 -16.92 -16.03
C SER A 365 4.89 -15.70 -16.96
N PRO A 366 6.08 -15.32 -17.50
CA PRO A 366 6.17 -14.27 -18.53
C PRO A 366 5.23 -14.51 -19.73
N ALA A 367 5.09 -15.76 -20.17
CA ALA A 367 4.18 -16.12 -21.26
C ALA A 367 2.70 -15.86 -20.91
N SER A 368 2.28 -16.15 -19.69
CA SER A 368 0.92 -15.85 -19.21
C SER A 368 0.68 -14.32 -19.14
N ILE A 369 1.67 -13.59 -18.63
CA ILE A 369 1.64 -12.11 -18.56
C ILE A 369 1.54 -11.52 -19.97
N GLY A 370 2.41 -11.95 -20.90
CA GLY A 370 2.43 -11.49 -22.28
C GLY A 370 1.12 -11.78 -23.02
N ALA A 371 0.56 -12.97 -22.84
CA ALA A 371 -0.72 -13.35 -23.41
C ALA A 371 -1.89 -12.47 -22.92
N ALA A 372 -1.93 -12.13 -21.62
CA ALA A 372 -2.95 -11.25 -21.06
C ALA A 372 -2.83 -9.81 -21.60
N ILE A 373 -1.61 -9.26 -21.62
CA ILE A 373 -1.34 -7.94 -22.20
C ILE A 373 -1.77 -7.92 -23.68
N ARG A 374 -1.39 -8.93 -24.46
CA ARG A 374 -1.72 -9.04 -25.87
C ARG A 374 -3.23 -9.08 -26.10
N ARG A 375 -4.00 -9.88 -25.31
CA ARG A 375 -5.46 -9.92 -25.44
C ARG A 375 -6.11 -8.54 -25.29
N ILE A 376 -5.60 -7.68 -24.42
CA ILE A 376 -6.09 -6.31 -24.27
C ILE A 376 -5.71 -5.47 -25.49
N LEU A 377 -4.46 -5.55 -25.95
CA LEU A 377 -3.94 -4.72 -27.04
C LEU A 377 -4.50 -5.11 -28.43
N GLU A 378 -4.89 -6.37 -28.62
CA GLU A 378 -5.44 -6.90 -29.87
C GLU A 378 -6.98 -6.84 -29.94
N LEU A 379 -7.66 -6.30 -28.92
CA LEU A 379 -9.11 -6.12 -28.97
C LEU A 379 -9.53 -5.28 -30.20
N PRO A 380 -10.62 -5.63 -30.86
CA PRO A 380 -11.26 -4.75 -31.85
C PRO A 380 -11.49 -3.35 -31.27
N ALA A 381 -11.41 -2.32 -32.07
CA ALA A 381 -11.44 -0.92 -31.61
C ALA A 381 -12.70 -0.57 -30.79
N ASP A 382 -13.85 -1.12 -31.18
CA ASP A 382 -15.13 -0.96 -30.48
C ASP A 382 -15.14 -1.70 -29.11
N GLU A 383 -14.60 -2.91 -29.04
CA GLU A 383 -14.48 -3.67 -27.79
C GLU A 383 -13.48 -3.01 -26.83
N HIS A 384 -12.36 -2.52 -27.35
CA HIS A 384 -11.39 -1.77 -26.58
C HIS A 384 -12.01 -0.47 -26.01
N ALA A 385 -12.73 0.28 -26.86
CA ALA A 385 -13.43 1.49 -26.41
C ALA A 385 -14.50 1.18 -25.34
N ALA A 386 -15.22 0.08 -25.49
CA ALA A 386 -16.18 -0.39 -24.48
C ALA A 386 -15.48 -0.76 -23.16
N LEU A 387 -14.32 -1.42 -23.20
CA LEU A 387 -13.52 -1.76 -22.01
C LEU A 387 -13.02 -0.50 -21.28
N VAL A 388 -12.49 0.48 -22.02
CA VAL A 388 -12.09 1.80 -21.49
C VAL A 388 -13.27 2.50 -20.82
N ALA A 389 -14.44 2.50 -21.46
CA ALA A 389 -15.66 3.10 -20.91
C ALA A 389 -16.10 2.40 -19.62
N ARG A 390 -16.03 1.06 -19.55
CA ARG A 390 -16.33 0.29 -18.33
C ARG A 390 -15.36 0.64 -17.18
N CYS A 391 -14.05 0.75 -17.46
CA CYS A 391 -13.07 1.15 -16.44
C CYS A 391 -13.43 2.53 -15.85
N ARG A 392 -13.74 3.51 -16.68
CA ARG A 392 -14.16 4.85 -16.22
C ARG A 392 -15.48 4.84 -15.46
N ALA A 393 -16.47 4.08 -15.93
CA ALA A 393 -17.74 3.92 -15.23
C ALA A 393 -17.52 3.27 -13.86
N ALA A 394 -16.73 2.19 -13.79
CA ALA A 394 -16.39 1.53 -12.53
C ALA A 394 -15.72 2.49 -11.53
N ALA A 395 -14.81 3.37 -11.99
CA ALA A 395 -14.18 4.39 -11.14
C ALA A 395 -15.19 5.47 -10.71
N ARG A 396 -16.04 5.95 -11.64
CA ARG A 396 -17.01 7.02 -11.34
C ARG A 396 -18.11 6.55 -10.40
N ASP A 397 -18.61 5.36 -10.58
CA ASP A 397 -19.85 4.91 -9.95
C ASP A 397 -19.59 4.05 -8.71
N ARG A 398 -18.45 3.35 -8.64
CA ARG A 398 -18.18 2.37 -7.58
C ARG A 398 -16.82 2.57 -6.90
N TRP A 399 -15.72 2.58 -7.65
CA TRP A 399 -14.36 2.54 -7.11
C TRP A 399 -13.76 3.95 -7.03
N ASN A 400 -14.36 4.81 -6.21
CA ASN A 400 -13.90 6.18 -5.93
C ASN A 400 -13.91 6.45 -4.43
N TRP A 401 -13.14 7.45 -4.02
CA TRP A 401 -12.96 7.77 -2.62
C TRP A 401 -14.27 8.17 -1.93
N GLU A 402 -15.12 8.94 -2.59
CA GLU A 402 -16.38 9.42 -2.06
C GLU A 402 -17.35 8.29 -1.71
N THR A 403 -17.39 7.24 -2.54
CA THR A 403 -18.19 6.04 -2.27
C THR A 403 -17.57 5.20 -1.14
N GLU A 404 -16.25 5.05 -1.13
CA GLU A 404 -15.55 4.23 -0.13
C GLU A 404 -15.58 4.88 1.26
N VAL A 405 -15.30 6.19 1.35
CA VAL A 405 -15.25 6.89 2.63
C VAL A 405 -16.62 7.04 3.29
N ALA A 406 -17.71 7.00 2.54
CA ALA A 406 -19.06 7.03 3.10
C ALA A 406 -19.28 5.92 4.14
N ARG A 407 -18.68 4.72 3.92
CA ARG A 407 -18.74 3.61 4.87
C ARG A 407 -17.98 3.90 6.17
N LEU A 408 -16.85 4.62 6.07
CA LEU A 408 -16.09 5.03 7.25
C LEU A 408 -16.88 6.10 8.05
N ILE A 409 -17.48 7.05 7.38
CA ILE A 409 -18.31 8.10 8.01
C ILE A 409 -19.53 7.46 8.70
N GLU A 410 -20.19 6.51 8.06
CA GLU A 410 -21.30 5.75 8.64
C GLU A 410 -20.84 4.99 9.90
N LEU A 411 -19.68 4.30 9.83
CA LEU A 411 -19.09 3.64 10.99
C LEU A 411 -18.93 4.61 12.17
N TYR A 412 -18.40 5.82 11.93
CA TYR A 412 -18.19 6.81 13.01
C TYR A 412 -19.51 7.26 13.62
N ARG A 413 -20.55 7.52 12.81
CA ARG A 413 -21.91 7.83 13.31
C ARG A 413 -22.48 6.74 14.20
N ASP A 414 -22.29 5.48 13.80
CA ASP A 414 -22.72 4.32 14.56
C ASP A 414 -21.96 4.13 15.87
N LEU A 415 -20.71 4.57 15.94
CA LEU A 415 -19.90 4.49 17.15
C LEU A 415 -20.25 5.60 18.17
N GLU A 416 -20.82 6.69 17.69
CA GLU A 416 -21.29 7.81 18.53
C GLU A 416 -22.73 7.60 19.07
N ALA A 417 -23.53 6.76 18.42
CA ALA A 417 -24.87 6.40 18.83
C ALA A 417 -24.89 5.41 20.02
#